data_ff30393683a0bfe6fef2f4eff934436c
#
_entry.id   ff30393683a0bfe6fef2f4eff934436c
#
_cell.length_a   1.000
_cell.length_b   1.000
_cell.length_c   1.000
_cell.angle_alpha   90.00
_cell.angle_beta   90.00
_cell.angle_gamma   90.00
#
_symmetry.space_group_name_H-M   'P 1'
#
loop_
_entity.id
_entity.type
_entity.pdbx_description
1 polymer ?
#
loop_
_entity_poly.entity_id
_entity_poly.type
_entity_poly.pdbx_seq_one_letter_code
_entity_poly.pdbx_strand_id
1 'polypeptide(L)'
;FFFFFLFFFLFALLPITRRKKYYFIQAYEVNFFDNIIWKLIAGLTYYLPLKKILNSPNLLPHKHDDFIGVVPAGVDLNVFYPKPSNRLLNGHTSIGIIGRKEKHKGTSEIISVLCSLENKAGIIINIAIYLEEVDKQRLIAAGFQVNFFPITSDLELASFYRSNDIMIAVGLIEDGAFHYPCAESMACGCLVISNYAPLTETNSVLKLVKFDACKLGEAINLCLNLDLEEKSKEIQSNISVLNKYDWKIVGETFNSLLLDANK
;
A
#
# COMPACT_ATOMS: atom_id res chain seq x y z
N PHE A 1 -9.70 22.36 4.76
CA PHE A 1 -10.60 21.50 3.95
C PHE A 1 -11.71 22.32 3.28
N PHE A 2 -12.45 23.20 3.98
CA PHE A 2 -13.53 23.99 3.40
C PHE A 2 -13.09 24.77 2.14
N PHE A 3 -12.00 25.53 2.23
CA PHE A 3 -11.46 26.30 1.10
C PHE A 3 -11.03 25.41 -0.07
N PHE A 4 -10.50 24.22 0.20
CA PHE A 4 -10.11 23.26 -0.83
C PHE A 4 -11.32 22.78 -1.63
N PHE A 5 -12.39 22.33 -0.97
CA PHE A 5 -13.62 21.91 -1.64
C PHE A 5 -14.30 23.05 -2.38
N LEU A 6 -14.39 24.25 -1.77
CA LEU A 6 -14.96 25.42 -2.42
C LEU A 6 -14.19 25.74 -3.74
N PHE A 7 -12.86 25.77 -3.68
CA PHE A 7 -12.04 26.01 -4.85
C PHE A 7 -12.23 24.92 -5.92
N PHE A 8 -12.31 23.67 -5.52
CA PHE A 8 -12.50 22.54 -6.43
C PHE A 8 -13.86 22.61 -7.15
N PHE A 9 -14.95 22.94 -6.42
CA PHE A 9 -16.27 23.14 -7.02
C PHE A 9 -16.27 24.34 -7.98
N LEU A 10 -15.68 25.47 -7.60
CA LEU A 10 -15.55 26.65 -8.46
C LEU A 10 -14.77 26.32 -9.73
N PHE A 11 -13.66 25.62 -9.61
CA PHE A 11 -12.86 25.16 -10.76
C PHE A 11 -13.69 24.26 -11.69
N ALA A 12 -14.45 23.33 -11.12
CA ALA A 12 -15.29 22.43 -11.93
C ALA A 12 -16.35 23.19 -12.74
N LEU A 13 -16.90 24.26 -12.19
CA LEU A 13 -17.97 25.09 -12.79
C LEU A 13 -17.45 26.20 -13.73
N LEU A 14 -16.15 26.49 -13.75
CA LEU A 14 -15.61 27.47 -14.69
C LEU A 14 -16.01 27.17 -16.13
N PRO A 15 -16.28 28.18 -16.99
CA PRO A 15 -16.69 27.99 -18.40
C PRO A 15 -15.55 27.56 -19.32
N ILE A 16 -14.57 26.83 -18.79
CA ILE A 16 -13.53 26.17 -19.55
C ILE A 16 -14.10 24.85 -20.10
N THR A 17 -13.82 24.55 -21.35
CA THR A 17 -14.36 23.33 -21.98
C THR A 17 -14.04 22.09 -21.15
N ARG A 18 -15.04 21.20 -20.95
CA ARG A 18 -14.90 19.92 -20.20
C ARG A 18 -13.71 19.09 -20.65
N ARG A 19 -13.29 19.22 -21.91
CA ARG A 19 -12.13 18.51 -22.51
C ARG A 19 -10.79 18.84 -21.85
N LYS A 20 -10.69 19.96 -21.12
CA LYS A 20 -9.43 20.44 -20.49
C LYS A 20 -9.44 20.30 -18.98
N LYS A 21 -10.43 19.68 -18.37
CA LYS A 21 -10.55 19.53 -16.93
C LYS A 21 -10.51 18.06 -16.55
N TYR A 22 -9.52 17.70 -15.78
CA TYR A 22 -9.29 16.34 -15.30
C TYR A 22 -9.37 16.28 -13.80
N TYR A 23 -9.89 15.18 -13.26
CA TYR A 23 -9.90 14.83 -11.86
C TYR A 23 -9.19 13.49 -11.70
N PHE A 24 -7.98 13.53 -11.12
CA PHE A 24 -7.24 12.32 -10.81
C PHE A 24 -7.61 11.85 -9.41
N ILE A 25 -8.28 10.71 -9.31
CA ILE A 25 -8.81 10.15 -8.08
C ILE A 25 -7.85 9.07 -7.59
N GLN A 26 -7.20 9.34 -6.45
CA GLN A 26 -6.18 8.44 -5.86
C GLN A 26 -6.71 7.62 -4.69
N ALA A 27 -7.80 8.04 -4.08
CA ALA A 27 -8.45 7.37 -2.94
C ALA A 27 -9.95 7.68 -2.94
N TYR A 28 -10.74 6.89 -2.24
CA TYR A 28 -12.14 7.22 -1.99
C TYR A 28 -12.25 8.20 -0.81
N GLU A 29 -12.17 9.49 -1.11
CA GLU A 29 -12.01 10.56 -0.14
C GLU A 29 -13.13 10.64 0.89
N VAL A 30 -14.32 10.07 0.60
CA VAL A 30 -15.45 9.98 1.55
C VAL A 30 -15.03 9.25 2.84
N ASN A 31 -14.10 8.30 2.75
CA ASN A 31 -13.62 7.52 3.89
C ASN A 31 -12.68 8.31 4.82
N PHE A 32 -12.22 9.50 4.41
CA PHE A 32 -11.29 10.30 5.21
C PHE A 32 -12.02 11.17 6.26
N PHE A 33 -13.33 11.23 6.23
CA PHE A 33 -14.12 12.07 7.10
C PHE A 33 -15.02 11.24 8.02
N ASP A 34 -15.07 11.57 9.30
CA ASP A 34 -16.04 11.00 10.24
C ASP A 34 -17.39 11.76 10.17
N ASN A 35 -17.34 13.09 9.93
CA ASN A 35 -18.50 13.94 9.87
C ASN A 35 -19.32 13.73 8.58
N ILE A 36 -20.63 13.52 8.73
CA ILE A 36 -21.55 13.21 7.62
C ILE A 36 -21.61 14.34 6.57
N ILE A 37 -21.50 15.59 6.98
CA ILE A 37 -21.55 16.74 6.06
C ILE A 37 -20.33 16.71 5.13
N TRP A 38 -19.15 16.45 5.69
CA TRP A 38 -17.92 16.34 4.89
C TRP A 38 -17.93 15.12 4.00
N LYS A 39 -18.50 13.99 4.44
CA LYS A 39 -18.73 12.80 3.60
C LYS A 39 -19.60 13.13 2.40
N LEU A 40 -20.69 13.87 2.60
CA LEU A 40 -21.58 14.29 1.51
C LEU A 40 -20.86 15.24 0.53
N ILE A 41 -20.12 16.23 1.04
CA ILE A 41 -19.37 17.17 0.21
C ILE A 41 -18.31 16.42 -0.62
N ALA A 42 -17.52 15.54 0.00
CA ALA A 42 -16.55 14.70 -0.70
C ALA A 42 -17.25 13.81 -1.74
N GLY A 43 -18.37 13.19 -1.39
CA GLY A 43 -19.18 12.38 -2.29
C GLY A 43 -19.66 13.13 -3.53
N LEU A 44 -20.06 14.40 -3.38
CA LEU A 44 -20.52 15.23 -4.49
C LEU A 44 -19.41 15.52 -5.52
N THR A 45 -18.13 15.48 -5.15
CA THR A 45 -17.03 15.73 -6.10
C THR A 45 -16.99 14.69 -7.22
N TYR A 46 -17.42 13.47 -6.96
CA TYR A 46 -17.46 12.40 -7.97
C TYR A 46 -18.51 12.61 -9.07
N TYR A 47 -19.48 13.50 -8.84
CA TYR A 47 -20.54 13.83 -9.80
C TYR A 47 -20.26 15.10 -10.60
N LEU A 48 -19.13 15.77 -10.33
CA LEU A 48 -18.75 16.97 -11.08
C LEU A 48 -18.46 16.67 -12.56
N PRO A 49 -18.70 17.61 -13.48
CA PRO A 49 -18.51 17.44 -14.92
C PRO A 49 -17.01 17.50 -15.32
N LEU A 50 -16.21 16.63 -14.72
CA LEU A 50 -14.79 16.51 -14.96
C LEU A 50 -14.48 15.16 -15.60
N LYS A 51 -13.44 15.10 -16.43
CA LYS A 51 -12.91 13.83 -16.94
C LYS A 51 -12.14 13.14 -15.81
N LYS A 52 -12.62 11.99 -15.33
CA LYS A 52 -12.03 11.28 -14.21
C LYS A 52 -10.97 10.30 -14.70
N ILE A 53 -9.82 10.31 -14.04
CA ILE A 53 -8.77 9.30 -14.17
C ILE A 53 -8.64 8.66 -12.79
N LEU A 54 -8.63 7.34 -12.73
CA LEU A 54 -8.61 6.60 -11.48
C LEU A 54 -7.25 5.98 -11.22
N ASN A 55 -6.82 5.97 -9.97
CA ASN A 55 -5.67 5.17 -9.54
C ASN A 55 -6.03 3.67 -9.49
N SER A 56 -7.27 3.35 -9.13
CA SER A 56 -7.81 1.99 -9.13
C SER A 56 -9.29 2.00 -9.54
N PRO A 57 -9.77 0.96 -10.25
CA PRO A 57 -11.17 0.87 -10.67
C PRO A 57 -12.19 0.96 -9.53
N ASN A 58 -11.79 0.56 -8.32
CA ASN A 58 -12.67 0.48 -7.14
C ASN A 58 -12.88 1.82 -6.43
N LEU A 59 -12.34 2.93 -6.95
CA LEU A 59 -12.38 4.24 -6.28
C LEU A 59 -13.61 5.08 -6.63
N LEU A 60 -14.50 4.61 -7.51
CA LEU A 60 -15.77 5.28 -7.77
C LEU A 60 -16.92 4.65 -6.98
N PRO A 61 -17.96 5.44 -6.65
CA PRO A 61 -19.21 4.87 -6.14
C PRO A 61 -19.75 3.83 -7.14
N HIS A 62 -20.27 2.71 -6.65
CA HIS A 62 -20.68 1.50 -7.43
C HIS A 62 -21.65 1.72 -8.62
N LYS A 63 -22.07 2.94 -8.88
CA LYS A 63 -22.98 3.30 -9.98
C LYS A 63 -22.35 4.24 -11.01
N HIS A 64 -21.06 4.52 -10.90
CA HIS A 64 -20.37 5.44 -11.79
C HIS A 64 -19.27 4.76 -12.58
N ASP A 65 -19.52 4.60 -13.89
CA ASP A 65 -18.52 4.16 -14.87
C ASP A 65 -17.98 5.35 -15.71
N ASP A 66 -18.23 6.60 -15.27
CA ASP A 66 -17.80 7.81 -16.01
C ASP A 66 -16.34 8.15 -15.67
N PHE A 67 -15.42 7.39 -16.25
CA PHE A 67 -13.98 7.67 -16.19
C PHE A 67 -13.32 7.38 -17.55
N ILE A 68 -12.20 8.05 -17.83
CA ILE A 68 -11.50 7.91 -19.11
C ILE A 68 -10.39 6.86 -19.10
N GLY A 69 -9.95 6.45 -17.92
CA GLY A 69 -8.95 5.39 -17.79
C GLY A 69 -8.47 5.22 -16.36
N VAL A 70 -7.72 4.13 -16.15
CA VAL A 70 -7.06 3.79 -14.91
C VAL A 70 -5.56 3.96 -15.07
N VAL A 71 -4.96 4.75 -14.18
CA VAL A 71 -3.51 4.95 -14.11
C VAL A 71 -3.08 4.69 -12.67
N PRO A 72 -2.46 3.54 -12.38
CA PRO A 72 -2.01 3.23 -11.03
C PRO A 72 -0.95 4.23 -10.57
N ALA A 73 -0.67 4.26 -9.27
CA ALA A 73 0.50 4.94 -8.76
C ALA A 73 1.77 4.23 -9.25
N GLY A 74 2.85 5.00 -9.44
CA GLY A 74 4.12 4.46 -9.86
C GLY A 74 5.07 4.18 -8.70
N VAL A 75 6.03 3.30 -8.93
CA VAL A 75 7.16 3.01 -8.04
C VAL A 75 8.45 3.33 -8.77
N ASP A 76 9.41 3.95 -8.07
CA ASP A 76 10.75 4.16 -8.61
C ASP A 76 11.57 2.88 -8.49
N LEU A 77 11.58 2.06 -9.54
CA LEU A 77 12.33 0.81 -9.58
C LEU A 77 13.86 1.02 -9.64
N ASN A 78 14.36 2.25 -9.80
CA ASN A 78 15.78 2.56 -9.65
C ASN A 78 16.17 2.73 -8.18
N VAL A 79 15.23 3.05 -7.31
CA VAL A 79 15.42 3.18 -5.86
C VAL A 79 15.04 1.89 -5.14
N PHE A 80 13.84 1.37 -5.46
CA PHE A 80 13.30 0.15 -4.89
C PHE A 80 13.60 -1.04 -5.81
N TYR A 81 14.67 -1.78 -5.50
CA TYR A 81 15.11 -2.97 -6.23
C TYR A 81 15.77 -3.97 -5.29
N PRO A 82 15.76 -5.27 -5.63
CA PRO A 82 16.40 -6.29 -4.79
C PRO A 82 17.90 -6.10 -4.77
N LYS A 83 18.54 -6.21 -3.61
CA LYS A 83 19.99 -6.37 -3.50
C LYS A 83 20.31 -7.78 -3.04
N PRO A 84 21.40 -8.38 -3.51
CA PRO A 84 21.91 -9.61 -2.93
C PRO A 84 22.06 -9.41 -1.42
N SER A 85 21.40 -10.21 -0.63
CA SER A 85 21.48 -10.11 0.83
C SER A 85 21.76 -11.50 1.41
N ASN A 86 22.61 -11.54 2.43
CA ASN A 86 22.84 -12.74 3.24
C ASN A 86 21.75 -12.94 4.32
N ARG A 87 20.54 -12.34 4.11
CA ARG A 87 19.46 -12.33 5.10
C ARG A 87 19.12 -13.71 5.62
N LEU A 88 19.02 -14.68 4.72
CA LEU A 88 18.59 -16.04 5.04
C LEU A 88 19.65 -16.87 5.80
N LEU A 89 20.85 -16.33 6.03
CA LEU A 89 21.96 -17.04 6.67
C LEU A 89 22.10 -16.76 8.17
N ASN A 90 21.36 -15.79 8.72
CA ASN A 90 21.59 -15.30 10.08
C ASN A 90 20.80 -16.03 11.19
N GLY A 91 20.02 -17.06 10.86
CA GLY A 91 19.23 -17.81 11.85
C GLY A 91 18.07 -17.04 12.50
N HIS A 92 17.83 -15.81 12.09
CA HIS A 92 16.70 -14.97 12.52
C HIS A 92 15.84 -14.57 11.32
N THR A 93 14.53 -14.45 11.53
CA THR A 93 13.61 -13.91 10.51
C THR A 93 13.18 -12.50 10.91
N SER A 94 13.38 -11.55 10.01
CA SER A 94 12.99 -10.15 10.22
C SER A 94 11.62 -9.86 9.60
N ILE A 95 10.70 -9.32 10.40
CA ILE A 95 9.38 -8.88 9.94
C ILE A 95 9.31 -7.35 10.02
N GLY A 96 9.08 -6.72 8.87
CA GLY A 96 8.99 -5.27 8.74
C GLY A 96 7.54 -4.78 8.66
N ILE A 97 7.29 -3.61 9.25
CA ILE A 97 6.02 -2.89 9.22
C ILE A 97 6.28 -1.41 8.98
N ILE A 98 5.51 -0.78 8.10
CA ILE A 98 5.44 0.68 8.04
C ILE A 98 4.37 1.14 9.03
N GLY A 99 4.80 1.57 10.20
CA GLY A 99 3.88 2.08 11.22
C GLY A 99 3.20 3.38 10.80
N ARG A 100 1.95 3.54 11.15
CA ARG A 100 1.12 4.71 10.85
C ARG A 100 0.31 5.11 12.07
N LYS A 101 0.08 6.42 12.22
CA LYS A 101 -0.74 6.98 13.29
C LYS A 101 -2.23 6.80 13.04
N GLU A 102 -2.63 6.79 11.77
CA GLU A 102 -4.01 6.69 11.34
C GLU A 102 -4.55 5.28 11.62
N LYS A 103 -5.62 5.18 12.42
CA LYS A 103 -6.22 3.90 12.85
C LYS A 103 -6.57 2.99 11.68
N HIS A 104 -7.12 3.55 10.58
CA HIS A 104 -7.51 2.76 9.41
C HIS A 104 -6.32 2.08 8.70
N LYS A 105 -5.08 2.47 9.00
CA LYS A 105 -3.88 1.79 8.50
C LYS A 105 -3.51 0.52 9.28
N GLY A 106 -4.16 0.25 10.41
CA GLY A 106 -4.13 -1.05 11.08
C GLY A 106 -2.84 -1.39 11.82
N THR A 107 -1.98 -0.41 12.18
CA THR A 107 -0.70 -0.69 12.86
C THR A 107 -0.91 -1.45 14.17
N SER A 108 -1.85 -1.02 15.02
CA SER A 108 -2.11 -1.67 16.31
C SER A 108 -2.75 -3.06 16.15
N GLU A 109 -3.57 -3.25 15.11
CA GLU A 109 -4.16 -4.53 14.75
C GLU A 109 -3.10 -5.53 14.29
N ILE A 110 -2.15 -5.11 13.44
CA ILE A 110 -1.01 -5.93 13.03
C ILE A 110 -0.20 -6.35 14.25
N ILE A 111 0.11 -5.42 15.15
CA ILE A 111 0.85 -5.68 16.39
C ILE A 111 0.09 -6.66 17.27
N SER A 112 -1.23 -6.56 17.35
CA SER A 112 -2.05 -7.51 18.12
C SER A 112 -1.92 -8.93 17.55
N VAL A 113 -1.93 -9.10 16.22
CA VAL A 113 -1.72 -10.40 15.57
C VAL A 113 -0.31 -10.93 15.86
N LEU A 114 0.72 -10.10 15.74
CA LEU A 114 2.10 -10.51 16.06
C LEU A 114 2.22 -11.00 17.53
N CYS A 115 1.64 -10.25 18.47
CA CYS A 115 1.64 -10.64 19.88
C CYS A 115 0.93 -11.98 20.15
N SER A 116 -0.03 -12.37 19.31
CA SER A 116 -0.77 -13.64 19.42
C SER A 116 -0.08 -14.84 18.78
N LEU A 117 1.02 -14.66 18.04
CA LEU A 117 1.76 -15.77 17.45
C LEU A 117 2.26 -16.73 18.53
N GLU A 118 2.14 -18.03 18.29
CA GLU A 118 2.59 -19.06 19.23
C GLU A 118 4.13 -19.17 19.25
N ASN A 119 4.74 -19.28 18.07
CA ASN A 119 6.20 -19.36 17.95
C ASN A 119 6.79 -17.99 17.58
N LYS A 120 7.60 -17.44 18.47
CA LYS A 120 8.26 -16.14 18.32
C LYS A 120 9.79 -16.25 18.31
N ALA A 121 10.31 -17.45 18.48
CA ALA A 121 11.75 -17.67 18.56
C ALA A 121 12.45 -17.26 17.27
N GLY A 122 13.51 -16.46 17.39
CA GLY A 122 14.28 -15.99 16.24
C GLY A 122 13.58 -14.95 15.37
N ILE A 123 12.44 -14.37 15.79
CA ILE A 123 11.76 -13.31 15.06
C ILE A 123 12.16 -11.95 15.60
N ILE A 124 12.57 -11.06 14.69
CA ILE A 124 12.87 -9.64 14.96
C ILE A 124 11.79 -8.78 14.29
N ILE A 125 11.20 -7.87 15.05
CA ILE A 125 10.20 -6.93 14.51
C ILE A 125 10.87 -5.58 14.24
N ASN A 126 10.84 -5.16 12.99
CA ASN A 126 11.36 -3.88 12.53
C ASN A 126 10.18 -2.96 12.15
N ILE A 127 10.10 -1.79 12.77
CA ILE A 127 9.02 -0.84 12.51
C ILE A 127 9.62 0.48 12.04
N ALA A 128 9.13 0.99 10.90
CA ALA A 128 9.57 2.26 10.34
C ALA A 128 8.50 3.34 10.47
N ILE A 129 8.93 4.60 10.48
CA ILE A 129 8.13 5.84 10.43
C ILE A 129 7.42 6.17 11.75
N TYR A 130 6.56 5.29 12.26
CA TYR A 130 5.77 5.58 13.45
C TYR A 130 5.60 4.34 14.33
N LEU A 131 5.78 4.49 15.62
CA LEU A 131 5.54 3.45 16.63
C LEU A 131 5.14 4.12 17.95
N GLU A 132 3.96 3.79 18.46
CA GLU A 132 3.57 4.19 19.80
C GLU A 132 4.34 3.42 20.86
N GLU A 133 4.71 4.09 21.93
CA GLU A 133 5.48 3.43 23.02
C GLU A 133 4.68 2.27 23.64
N VAL A 134 3.36 2.41 23.74
CA VAL A 134 2.50 1.32 24.25
C VAL A 134 2.56 0.08 23.36
N ASP A 135 2.56 0.24 22.05
CA ASP A 135 2.66 -0.86 21.09
C ASP A 135 4.05 -1.49 21.09
N LYS A 136 5.10 -0.68 21.26
CA LYS A 136 6.47 -1.18 21.44
C LYS A 136 6.58 -2.06 22.70
N GLN A 137 6.03 -1.60 23.82
CA GLN A 137 6.04 -2.35 25.07
C GLN A 137 5.23 -3.66 24.96
N ARG A 138 4.13 -3.67 24.22
CA ARG A 138 3.35 -4.89 23.95
C ARG A 138 4.18 -5.93 23.20
N LEU A 139 4.91 -5.54 22.17
CA LEU A 139 5.79 -6.42 21.40
C LEU A 139 6.94 -6.96 22.25
N ILE A 140 7.59 -6.11 23.06
CA ILE A 140 8.67 -6.53 23.98
C ILE A 140 8.13 -7.51 25.03
N ALA A 141 6.97 -7.21 25.63
CA ALA A 141 6.32 -8.09 26.60
C ALA A 141 5.89 -9.43 25.98
N ALA A 142 5.57 -9.45 24.69
CA ALA A 142 5.30 -10.66 23.92
C ALA A 142 6.54 -11.49 23.58
N GLY A 143 7.76 -10.98 23.87
CA GLY A 143 9.04 -11.68 23.71
C GLY A 143 9.79 -11.36 22.43
N PHE A 144 9.39 -10.32 21.67
CA PHE A 144 10.11 -9.92 20.46
C PHE A 144 11.28 -8.98 20.74
N GLN A 145 12.33 -9.10 19.93
CA GLN A 145 13.28 -8.01 19.72
C GLN A 145 12.63 -6.99 18.78
N VAL A 146 12.62 -5.71 19.17
CA VAL A 146 11.96 -4.63 18.42
C VAL A 146 12.96 -3.54 18.07
N ASN A 147 13.06 -3.21 16.79
CA ASN A 147 13.86 -2.11 16.29
C ASN A 147 12.95 -1.05 15.65
N PHE A 148 13.28 0.24 15.87
CA PHE A 148 12.57 1.37 15.26
C PHE A 148 13.50 2.11 14.30
N PHE A 149 12.96 2.47 13.11
CA PHE A 149 13.68 3.14 12.04
C PHE A 149 13.02 4.47 11.70
N PRO A 150 13.62 5.61 12.08
CA PRO A 150 13.14 6.93 11.68
C PRO A 150 13.55 7.20 10.22
N ILE A 151 12.66 6.87 9.28
CA ILE A 151 12.90 7.04 7.85
C ILE A 151 12.66 8.49 7.44
N THR A 152 13.61 9.08 6.70
CA THR A 152 13.58 10.46 6.21
C THR A 152 13.75 10.57 4.69
N SER A 153 14.11 9.48 4.02
CA SER A 153 14.33 9.44 2.56
C SER A 153 13.93 8.10 1.94
N ASP A 154 13.67 8.10 0.63
CA ASP A 154 13.34 6.90 -0.13
C ASP A 154 14.50 5.89 -0.13
N LEU A 155 15.76 6.36 -0.09
CA LEU A 155 16.93 5.48 0.00
C LEU A 155 16.98 4.74 1.35
N GLU A 156 16.66 5.42 2.45
CA GLU A 156 16.54 4.80 3.77
C GLU A 156 15.37 3.83 3.80
N LEU A 157 14.23 4.22 3.21
CA LEU A 157 13.06 3.36 3.11
C LEU A 157 13.36 2.10 2.31
N ALA A 158 14.01 2.22 1.16
CA ALA A 158 14.44 1.08 0.36
C ALA A 158 15.46 0.20 1.12
N SER A 159 16.36 0.79 1.92
CA SER A 159 17.27 0.06 2.79
C SER A 159 16.52 -0.69 3.89
N PHE A 160 15.51 -0.07 4.50
CA PHE A 160 14.63 -0.69 5.47
C PHE A 160 13.91 -1.91 4.86
N TYR A 161 13.27 -1.78 3.70
CA TYR A 161 12.64 -2.93 3.05
C TYR A 161 13.64 -4.05 2.80
N ARG A 162 14.80 -3.72 2.24
CA ARG A 162 15.87 -4.68 1.97
C ARG A 162 16.44 -5.35 3.21
N SER A 163 16.24 -4.81 4.40
CA SER A 163 16.67 -5.43 5.66
C SER A 163 15.65 -6.41 6.25
N ASN A 164 14.46 -6.53 5.65
CA ASN A 164 13.40 -7.40 6.13
C ASN A 164 13.15 -8.60 5.21
N ASP A 165 12.93 -9.77 5.79
CA ASP A 165 12.56 -10.99 5.07
C ASP A 165 11.09 -10.99 4.69
N ILE A 166 10.24 -10.55 5.62
CA ILE A 166 8.79 -10.48 5.48
C ILE A 166 8.36 -9.03 5.69
N MET A 167 7.49 -8.52 4.84
CA MET A 167 6.84 -7.24 5.02
C MET A 167 5.33 -7.41 5.17
N ILE A 168 4.77 -6.82 6.23
CA ILE A 168 3.32 -6.77 6.44
C ILE A 168 2.83 -5.39 5.97
N ALA A 169 2.10 -5.39 4.86
CA ALA A 169 1.59 -4.19 4.20
C ALA A 169 0.06 -4.27 4.06
N VAL A 170 -0.64 -4.45 5.18
CA VAL A 170 -2.10 -4.55 5.23
C VAL A 170 -2.73 -3.30 5.83
N GLY A 171 -4.01 -3.08 5.57
CA GLY A 171 -4.82 -2.02 6.19
C GLY A 171 -6.28 -2.43 6.30
N LEU A 172 -7.09 -1.60 6.98
CA LEU A 172 -8.46 -1.93 7.37
C LEU A 172 -9.52 -1.48 6.35
N ILE A 173 -9.13 -0.68 5.36
CA ILE A 173 -10.01 -0.12 4.33
C ILE A 173 -9.34 -0.16 2.96
N GLU A 174 -10.14 0.06 1.89
CA GLU A 174 -9.65 0.19 0.51
C GLU A 174 -8.94 -1.08 -0.01
N ASP A 175 -9.47 -2.26 0.33
CA ASP A 175 -8.97 -3.54 -0.16
C ASP A 175 -8.80 -3.53 -1.68
N GLY A 176 -7.64 -4.03 -2.15
CA GLY A 176 -7.30 -4.05 -3.58
C GLY A 176 -6.82 -2.73 -4.18
N ALA A 177 -6.86 -1.61 -3.44
CA ALA A 177 -6.26 -0.35 -3.90
C ALA A 177 -4.73 -0.46 -3.98
N PHE A 178 -4.10 0.41 -4.79
CA PHE A 178 -2.64 0.49 -4.83
C PHE A 178 -2.07 0.97 -3.49
N HIS A 179 -1.01 0.31 -3.03
CA HIS A 179 -0.37 0.64 -1.76
C HIS A 179 1.15 0.67 -1.89
N TYR A 180 1.76 1.83 -1.67
CA TYR A 180 3.20 2.02 -1.79
C TYR A 180 4.02 1.01 -0.97
N PRO A 181 3.80 0.82 0.35
CA PRO A 181 4.55 -0.18 1.11
C PRO A 181 4.47 -1.60 0.55
N CYS A 182 3.34 -1.99 -0.05
CA CYS A 182 3.19 -3.27 -0.72
C CYS A 182 4.09 -3.34 -1.96
N ALA A 183 3.97 -2.37 -2.87
CA ALA A 183 4.70 -2.36 -4.13
C ALA A 183 6.22 -2.18 -3.93
N GLU A 184 6.64 -1.27 -3.06
CA GLU A 184 8.04 -0.97 -2.76
C GLU A 184 8.75 -2.15 -2.08
N SER A 185 8.08 -2.81 -1.14
CA SER A 185 8.66 -3.99 -0.48
C SER A 185 8.74 -5.20 -1.41
N MET A 186 7.74 -5.40 -2.28
CA MET A 186 7.83 -6.39 -3.37
C MET A 186 9.02 -6.09 -4.28
N ALA A 187 9.20 -4.83 -4.69
CA ALA A 187 10.32 -4.39 -5.52
C ALA A 187 11.69 -4.63 -4.84
N CYS A 188 11.75 -4.48 -3.52
CA CYS A 188 12.96 -4.76 -2.74
C CYS A 188 13.23 -6.25 -2.46
N GLY A 189 12.37 -7.14 -2.93
CA GLY A 189 12.55 -8.60 -2.81
C GLY A 189 12.18 -9.15 -1.45
N CYS A 190 11.18 -8.59 -0.77
CA CYS A 190 10.60 -9.15 0.44
C CYS A 190 9.51 -10.18 0.10
N LEU A 191 9.25 -11.12 1.01
CA LEU A 191 7.96 -11.78 1.08
C LEU A 191 6.94 -10.77 1.60
N VAL A 192 5.85 -10.54 0.86
CA VAL A 192 4.89 -9.49 1.23
C VAL A 192 3.53 -10.10 1.54
N ILE A 193 2.97 -9.76 2.69
CA ILE A 193 1.60 -10.08 3.07
C ILE A 193 0.78 -8.81 2.91
N SER A 194 -0.24 -8.83 2.04
CA SER A 194 -1.03 -7.62 1.77
C SER A 194 -2.44 -7.94 1.28
N ASN A 195 -3.38 -7.03 1.60
CA ASN A 195 -4.71 -6.95 1.02
C ASN A 195 -4.80 -5.86 -0.07
N TYR A 196 -3.66 -5.36 -0.52
CA TYR A 196 -3.55 -4.28 -1.49
C TYR A 196 -2.89 -4.70 -2.79
N ALA A 197 -3.14 -3.94 -3.87
CA ALA A 197 -2.38 -4.02 -5.10
C ALA A 197 -0.95 -3.44 -4.86
N PRO A 198 0.07 -3.98 -5.55
CA PRO A 198 -0.03 -4.94 -6.65
C PRO A 198 -0.15 -6.42 -6.24
N LEU A 199 0.02 -6.79 -4.94
CA LEU A 199 0.03 -8.19 -4.53
C LEU A 199 -1.31 -8.91 -4.82
N THR A 200 -2.45 -8.24 -4.61
CA THR A 200 -3.79 -8.81 -4.86
C THR A 200 -4.03 -9.15 -6.34
N GLU A 201 -3.23 -8.59 -7.24
CA GLU A 201 -3.30 -8.86 -8.69
C GLU A 201 -2.40 -10.04 -9.12
N THR A 202 -1.68 -10.64 -8.19
CA THR A 202 -0.82 -11.81 -8.43
C THR A 202 -1.53 -13.11 -8.03
N ASN A 203 -0.87 -14.24 -8.27
CA ASN A 203 -1.28 -15.54 -7.74
C ASN A 203 -0.62 -15.88 -6.39
N SER A 204 -0.07 -14.87 -5.70
CA SER A 204 0.57 -15.04 -4.41
C SER A 204 -0.35 -15.72 -3.38
N VAL A 205 0.20 -16.68 -2.66
CA VAL A 205 -0.49 -17.33 -1.52
C VAL A 205 -0.54 -16.44 -0.28
N LEU A 206 0.19 -15.32 -0.30
CA LEU A 206 0.31 -14.35 0.78
C LEU A 206 -0.65 -13.16 0.63
N LYS A 207 -1.47 -13.14 -0.45
CA LYS A 207 -2.49 -12.11 -0.63
C LYS A 207 -3.69 -12.37 0.27
N LEU A 208 -4.18 -11.31 0.88
CA LEU A 208 -5.43 -11.31 1.63
C LEU A 208 -6.53 -10.61 0.80
N VAL A 209 -7.76 -11.10 0.86
CA VAL A 209 -8.90 -10.43 0.20
C VAL A 209 -9.28 -9.15 0.92
N LYS A 210 -9.18 -9.19 2.25
CA LYS A 210 -9.41 -8.07 3.17
C LYS A 210 -8.60 -8.30 4.44
N PHE A 211 -8.50 -7.28 5.28
CA PHE A 211 -7.93 -7.48 6.60
C PHE A 211 -8.75 -8.49 7.40
N ASP A 212 -8.07 -9.50 7.92
CA ASP A 212 -8.58 -10.51 8.82
C ASP A 212 -7.42 -10.97 9.72
N ALA A 213 -7.58 -10.85 11.04
CA ALA A 213 -6.51 -11.14 11.99
C ALA A 213 -6.07 -12.62 11.96
N CYS A 214 -7.02 -13.55 11.81
CA CYS A 214 -6.70 -14.98 11.73
C CYS A 214 -5.94 -15.28 10.43
N LYS A 215 -6.41 -14.77 9.30
CA LYS A 215 -5.75 -14.94 8.00
C LYS A 215 -4.36 -14.30 7.94
N LEU A 216 -4.18 -13.15 8.58
CA LEU A 216 -2.86 -12.52 8.72
C LEU A 216 -1.92 -13.42 9.53
N GLY A 217 -2.38 -13.99 10.65
CA GLY A 217 -1.61 -14.93 11.45
C GLY A 217 -1.23 -16.20 10.67
N GLU A 218 -2.19 -16.78 9.91
CA GLU A 218 -1.94 -17.92 9.01
C GLU A 218 -0.88 -17.59 7.95
N ALA A 219 -0.97 -16.41 7.31
CA ALA A 219 -0.01 -15.97 6.29
C ALA A 219 1.39 -15.74 6.87
N ILE A 220 1.51 -15.17 8.08
CA ILE A 220 2.80 -15.03 8.77
C ILE A 220 3.40 -16.41 9.03
N ASN A 221 2.63 -17.33 9.61
CA ASN A 221 3.10 -18.70 9.85
C ASN A 221 3.50 -19.42 8.56
N LEU A 222 2.76 -19.22 7.47
CA LEU A 222 3.14 -19.74 6.15
C LEU A 222 4.51 -19.21 5.72
N CYS A 223 4.74 -17.88 5.77
CA CYS A 223 6.03 -17.28 5.42
C CYS A 223 7.20 -17.85 6.24
N LEU A 224 6.98 -18.10 7.54
CA LEU A 224 8.01 -18.65 8.43
C LEU A 224 8.39 -20.08 8.06
N ASN A 225 7.45 -20.85 7.51
CA ASN A 225 7.64 -22.28 7.19
C ASN A 225 8.01 -22.57 5.73
N LEU A 226 7.91 -21.58 4.80
CA LEU A 226 8.38 -21.75 3.42
C LEU A 226 9.88 -22.07 3.40
N ASP A 227 10.27 -23.00 2.56
CA ASP A 227 11.67 -23.24 2.28
C ASP A 227 12.29 -22.16 1.37
N LEU A 228 13.61 -22.23 1.12
CA LEU A 228 14.33 -21.21 0.36
C LEU A 228 13.88 -21.14 -1.11
N GLU A 229 13.55 -22.28 -1.70
CA GLU A 229 13.11 -22.36 -3.10
C GLU A 229 11.70 -21.75 -3.24
N GLU A 230 10.79 -22.10 -2.35
CA GLU A 230 9.43 -21.55 -2.28
C GLU A 230 9.45 -20.03 -2.07
N LYS A 231 10.28 -19.54 -1.12
CA LYS A 231 10.50 -18.10 -0.90
C LYS A 231 11.00 -17.39 -2.15
N SER A 232 11.99 -17.97 -2.81
CA SER A 232 12.57 -17.39 -4.04
C SER A 232 11.54 -17.35 -5.17
N LYS A 233 10.77 -18.40 -5.36
CA LYS A 233 9.72 -18.49 -6.38
C LYS A 233 8.61 -17.48 -6.13
N GLU A 234 8.15 -17.33 -4.89
CA GLU A 234 7.14 -16.36 -4.50
C GLU A 234 7.62 -14.92 -4.78
N ILE A 235 8.84 -14.58 -4.36
CA ILE A 235 9.45 -13.26 -4.58
C ILE A 235 9.58 -12.96 -6.09
N GLN A 236 10.09 -13.88 -6.88
CA GLN A 236 10.30 -13.69 -8.33
C GLN A 236 8.96 -13.52 -9.06
N SER A 237 7.96 -14.31 -8.71
CA SER A 237 6.61 -14.17 -9.25
C SER A 237 6.03 -12.79 -8.96
N ASN A 238 6.20 -12.30 -7.73
CA ASN A 238 5.68 -11.02 -7.30
C ASN A 238 6.41 -9.83 -7.94
N ILE A 239 7.73 -9.89 -8.10
CA ILE A 239 8.51 -8.84 -8.78
C ILE A 239 8.09 -8.72 -10.26
N SER A 240 7.77 -9.83 -10.93
CA SER A 240 7.46 -9.83 -12.36
C SER A 240 6.28 -8.92 -12.74
N VAL A 241 5.33 -8.69 -11.84
CA VAL A 241 4.16 -7.83 -12.09
C VAL A 241 4.44 -6.35 -11.89
N LEU A 242 5.59 -5.99 -11.31
CA LEU A 242 5.89 -4.59 -10.94
C LEU A 242 6.28 -3.71 -12.13
N ASN A 243 6.69 -4.29 -13.26
CA ASN A 243 7.10 -3.50 -14.43
C ASN A 243 6.03 -2.50 -14.88
N LYS A 244 4.76 -2.88 -14.83
CA LYS A 244 3.65 -1.98 -15.19
C LYS A 244 3.46 -0.81 -14.23
N TYR A 245 4.07 -0.87 -13.04
CA TYR A 245 4.06 0.18 -12.03
C TYR A 245 5.34 1.02 -12.04
N ASP A 246 6.28 0.78 -12.95
CA ASP A 246 7.43 1.67 -13.12
C ASP A 246 6.97 3.08 -13.45
N TRP A 247 7.52 4.10 -12.79
CA TRP A 247 7.16 5.50 -12.97
C TRP A 247 7.17 5.95 -14.42
N LYS A 248 8.11 5.42 -15.23
CA LYS A 248 8.20 5.73 -16.66
C LYS A 248 6.98 5.21 -17.41
N ILE A 249 6.60 3.95 -17.19
CA ILE A 249 5.46 3.30 -17.85
C ILE A 249 4.15 3.95 -17.41
N VAL A 250 4.02 4.23 -16.11
CA VAL A 250 2.86 4.95 -15.56
C VAL A 250 2.72 6.33 -16.17
N GLY A 251 3.83 7.09 -16.31
CA GLY A 251 3.85 8.41 -16.94
C GLY A 251 3.48 8.36 -18.42
N GLU A 252 3.97 7.38 -19.17
CA GLU A 252 3.62 7.16 -20.57
C GLU A 252 2.11 6.85 -20.74
N THR A 253 1.57 5.99 -19.87
CA THR A 253 0.14 5.64 -19.84
C THR A 253 -0.72 6.88 -19.55
N PHE A 254 -0.33 7.68 -18.55
CA PHE A 254 -1.03 8.90 -18.19
C PHE A 254 -1.05 9.91 -19.36
N ASN A 255 0.10 10.14 -19.99
CA ASN A 255 0.22 11.02 -21.14
C ASN A 255 -0.64 10.56 -22.33
N SER A 256 -0.64 9.26 -22.62
CA SER A 256 -1.46 8.66 -23.68
C SER A 256 -2.96 8.92 -23.42
N LEU A 257 -3.45 8.69 -22.20
CA LEU A 257 -4.84 8.98 -21.85
C LEU A 257 -5.20 10.46 -22.00
N LEU A 258 -4.31 11.38 -21.62
CA LEU A 258 -4.56 12.82 -21.80
C LEU A 258 -4.62 13.23 -23.27
N LEU A 259 -3.78 12.65 -24.13
CA LEU A 259 -3.76 12.92 -25.56
C LEU A 259 -5.02 12.39 -26.25
N ASP A 260 -5.44 11.17 -25.95
CA ASP A 260 -6.63 10.55 -26.54
C ASP A 260 -7.93 11.21 -26.06
N ALA A 261 -7.97 11.64 -24.81
CA ALA A 261 -9.10 12.37 -24.27
C ALA A 261 -9.28 13.79 -24.85
N ASN A 262 -8.30 14.31 -25.59
CA ASN A 262 -8.36 15.63 -26.24
C ASN A 262 -8.69 15.56 -27.74
N LYS A 263 -8.73 14.36 -28.33
CA LYS A 263 -9.25 14.13 -29.71
C LYS A 263 -10.78 14.09 -29.70
#